data_b9b23d79f06ac5390d4b0610da99823c
#
_entry.id   b9b23d79f06ac5390d4b0610da99823c
#
_cell.length_a   1.000
_cell.length_b   1.000
_cell.length_c   1.000
_cell.angle_alpha   90.00
_cell.angle_beta   90.00
_cell.angle_gamma   90.00
#
_symmetry.space_group_name_H-M   'P 1'
#
loop_
_entity.id
_entity.type
_entity.pdbx_description
1 polymer ?
#
loop_
_entity_poly.entity_id
_entity_poly.type
_entity_poly.pdbx_seq_one_letter_code
_entity_poly.pdbx_strand_id
1 'polypeptide(L)'
;MPGSQATGPGEFTTPHAVWIDPRNRVLVGDRENNRVQIFDRDGAYLTEWGDFYHPMAIYGDDRGMIYVTDQIPRISMLSLDGELVGRCRGTLNGAHGMSGDRDGNFYLSELPPEKITRLTLLR
;
A
#
# COMPACT_ATOMS: atom_id res chain seq x y z
N MET A 1 -26.41 -0.50 -0.97
CA MET A 1 -26.04 -0.55 0.18
C MET A 1 -25.21 0.46 0.62
N PRO A 2 -25.61 1.57 0.51
CA PRO A 2 -24.78 2.67 0.83
C PRO A 2 -24.18 2.50 2.18
N GLY A 3 -22.97 2.86 2.28
CA GLY A 3 -22.25 2.82 3.51
C GLY A 3 -22.06 1.46 4.08
N SER A 4 -22.51 0.44 3.43
CA SER A 4 -22.33 -0.86 3.98
C SER A 4 -20.93 -1.32 3.77
N GLN A 5 -20.53 -2.26 4.58
CA GLN A 5 -19.20 -2.81 4.52
C GLN A 5 -19.17 -3.86 3.41
N ALA A 6 -18.84 -3.41 2.23
CA ALA A 6 -18.76 -4.27 1.07
C ALA A 6 -17.44 -5.03 1.09
N THR A 7 -17.51 -6.36 1.06
CA THR A 7 -16.34 -7.22 1.28
C THR A 7 -16.04 -8.15 0.12
N GLY A 8 -16.90 -8.20 -0.89
CA GLY A 8 -16.67 -9.07 -2.04
C GLY A 8 -15.65 -8.54 -3.01
N PRO A 9 -15.26 -9.35 -4.03
CA PRO A 9 -14.35 -8.88 -5.07
C PRO A 9 -14.91 -7.68 -5.80
N GLY A 10 -14.08 -6.63 -5.93
CA GLY A 10 -14.52 -5.38 -6.55
C GLY A 10 -15.35 -4.49 -5.66
N GLU A 11 -15.62 -4.90 -4.42
CA GLU A 11 -16.30 -4.07 -3.44
C GLU A 11 -15.28 -3.49 -2.46
N PHE A 12 -15.56 -2.32 -1.90
CA PHE A 12 -14.61 -1.63 -1.03
C PHE A 12 -15.27 -1.14 0.25
N THR A 13 -14.45 -1.06 1.30
CA THR A 13 -14.82 -0.32 2.50
C THR A 13 -13.65 0.59 2.85
N THR A 14 -13.82 1.87 2.62
CA THR A 14 -12.79 2.91 2.80
C THR A 14 -11.55 2.64 1.94
N PRO A 15 -11.67 2.68 0.62
CA PRO A 15 -10.49 2.59 -0.24
C PRO A 15 -9.61 3.81 0.02
N HIS A 16 -8.37 3.57 0.40
CA HIS A 16 -7.50 4.63 0.93
C HIS A 16 -6.29 4.93 0.06
N ALA A 17 -5.88 4.04 -0.82
CA ALA A 17 -4.71 4.22 -1.66
C ALA A 17 -4.94 3.60 -3.03
N VAL A 18 -4.27 4.16 -4.03
CA VAL A 18 -4.29 3.61 -5.38
C VAL A 18 -2.91 3.75 -5.99
N TRP A 19 -2.51 2.77 -6.76
CA TRP A 19 -1.24 2.76 -7.48
C TRP A 19 -1.40 2.05 -8.81
N ILE A 20 -0.72 2.55 -9.85
CA ILE A 20 -0.68 1.89 -11.15
C ILE A 20 0.69 1.25 -11.28
N ASP A 21 0.73 -0.07 -11.46
CA ASP A 21 1.99 -0.80 -11.51
C ASP A 21 2.54 -0.90 -12.95
N PRO A 22 3.78 -1.39 -13.12
CA PRO A 22 4.37 -1.52 -14.45
C PRO A 22 3.63 -2.47 -15.39
N ARG A 23 2.78 -3.33 -14.86
CA ARG A 23 1.94 -4.23 -15.67
C ARG A 23 0.61 -3.60 -16.05
N ASN A 24 0.46 -2.29 -15.83
CA ASN A 24 -0.78 -1.55 -16.09
C ASN A 24 -1.97 -2.06 -15.26
N ARG A 25 -1.71 -2.52 -14.07
CA ARG A 25 -2.76 -2.93 -13.15
C ARG A 25 -3.00 -1.83 -12.13
N VAL A 26 -4.23 -1.79 -11.63
CA VAL A 26 -4.64 -0.83 -10.61
C VAL A 26 -4.65 -1.54 -9.28
N LEU A 27 -3.82 -1.08 -8.36
CA LEU A 27 -3.74 -1.62 -7.01
C LEU A 27 -4.48 -0.68 -6.09
N VAL A 28 -5.44 -1.21 -5.31
CA VAL A 28 -6.26 -0.40 -4.41
C VAL A 28 -6.11 -0.91 -2.98
N GLY A 29 -5.67 -0.03 -2.10
CA GLY A 29 -5.63 -0.31 -0.67
C GLY A 29 -7.03 -0.23 -0.08
N ASP A 30 -7.66 -1.36 0.13
CA ASP A 30 -9.01 -1.48 0.65
C ASP A 30 -8.92 -1.58 2.17
N ARG A 31 -8.81 -0.42 2.80
CA ARG A 31 -8.35 -0.26 4.17
C ARG A 31 -9.12 -1.10 5.19
N GLU A 32 -10.44 -0.95 5.25
CA GLU A 32 -11.24 -1.63 6.26
C GLU A 32 -11.39 -3.14 6.00
N ASN A 33 -11.10 -3.58 4.78
CA ASN A 33 -11.12 -4.99 4.43
C ASN A 33 -9.74 -5.65 4.50
N ASN A 34 -8.73 -4.92 4.98
CA ASN A 34 -7.39 -5.46 5.27
C ASN A 34 -6.73 -6.13 4.07
N ARG A 35 -6.88 -5.52 2.90
CA ARG A 35 -6.36 -6.10 1.67
C ARG A 35 -5.97 -5.05 0.66
N VAL A 36 -5.16 -5.46 -0.32
CA VAL A 36 -4.93 -4.71 -1.55
C VAL A 36 -5.58 -5.50 -2.68
N GLN A 37 -6.53 -4.89 -3.37
CA GLN A 37 -7.18 -5.50 -4.53
C GLN A 37 -6.49 -5.05 -5.81
N ILE A 38 -6.36 -5.96 -6.76
CA ILE A 38 -5.69 -5.70 -8.02
C ILE A 38 -6.68 -5.87 -9.16
N PHE A 39 -6.76 -4.84 -10.01
CA PHE A 39 -7.65 -4.79 -11.16
C PHE A 39 -6.86 -4.58 -12.44
N ASP A 40 -7.41 -4.98 -13.57
CA ASP A 40 -6.85 -4.53 -14.83
C ASP A 40 -7.24 -3.06 -15.09
N ARG A 41 -6.72 -2.48 -16.17
CA ARG A 41 -6.97 -1.07 -16.45
C ARG A 41 -8.43 -0.77 -16.83
N ASP A 42 -9.21 -1.78 -17.14
CA ASP A 42 -10.63 -1.64 -17.46
C ASP A 42 -11.51 -1.83 -16.23
N GLY A 43 -10.91 -2.11 -15.08
CA GLY A 43 -11.62 -2.25 -13.82
C GLY A 43 -12.08 -3.66 -13.49
N ALA A 44 -11.62 -4.66 -14.23
CA ALA A 44 -11.95 -6.05 -13.91
C ALA A 44 -11.06 -6.56 -12.79
N TYR A 45 -11.67 -7.19 -11.79
CA TYR A 45 -10.95 -7.78 -10.66
C TYR A 45 -10.03 -8.91 -11.14
N LEU A 46 -8.76 -8.88 -10.71
CA LEU A 46 -7.80 -9.92 -11.05
C LEU A 46 -7.45 -10.78 -9.85
N THR A 47 -7.05 -10.18 -8.76
CA THR A 47 -6.63 -10.87 -7.55
C THR A 47 -6.60 -9.90 -6.37
N GLU A 48 -6.23 -10.40 -5.21
CA GLU A 48 -6.01 -9.55 -4.04
C GLU A 48 -4.87 -10.09 -3.20
N TRP A 49 -4.25 -9.19 -2.43
CA TRP A 49 -3.19 -9.53 -1.49
C TRP A 49 -3.68 -9.23 -0.08
N GLY A 50 -3.54 -10.20 0.82
CA GLY A 50 -3.89 -10.06 2.23
C GLY A 50 -2.65 -9.83 3.09
N ASP A 51 -2.81 -10.15 4.38
CA ASP A 51 -1.73 -10.01 5.37
C ASP A 51 -1.35 -8.56 5.63
N PHE A 52 -2.37 -7.70 5.68
CA PHE A 52 -2.26 -6.30 6.07
C PHE A 52 -3.29 -6.00 7.14
N TYR A 53 -3.04 -4.97 7.92
CA TYR A 53 -4.05 -4.42 8.83
C TYR A 53 -4.25 -2.95 8.50
N HIS A 54 -5.40 -2.62 7.90
CA HIS A 54 -5.74 -1.27 7.46
C HIS A 54 -4.64 -0.69 6.56
N PRO A 55 -4.43 -1.23 5.35
CA PRO A 55 -3.42 -0.70 4.44
C PRO A 55 -3.75 0.76 4.08
N MET A 56 -2.74 1.62 4.18
CA MET A 56 -2.92 3.07 4.10
C MET A 56 -2.34 3.68 2.83
N ALA A 57 -1.17 3.28 2.42
CA ALA A 57 -0.49 3.85 1.27
C ALA A 57 0.19 2.76 0.45
N ILE A 58 0.26 2.98 -0.85
CA ILE A 58 0.92 2.08 -1.79
C ILE A 58 1.88 2.91 -2.64
N TYR A 59 3.10 2.43 -2.79
CA TYR A 59 4.10 3.05 -3.63
C TYR A 59 4.87 1.99 -4.40
N GLY A 60 5.09 2.20 -5.68
CA GLY A 60 5.92 1.32 -6.49
C GLY A 60 7.21 2.02 -6.91
N ASP A 61 8.34 1.34 -6.77
CA ASP A 61 9.61 1.89 -7.23
C ASP A 61 9.85 1.54 -8.70
N ASP A 62 10.96 2.03 -9.24
CA ASP A 62 11.28 1.84 -10.65
C ASP A 62 11.81 0.44 -10.96
N ARG A 63 12.03 -0.39 -9.95
CA ARG A 63 12.42 -1.79 -10.12
C ARG A 63 11.23 -2.73 -10.06
N GLY A 64 10.02 -2.20 -9.89
CA GLY A 64 8.81 -3.01 -9.82
C GLY A 64 8.48 -3.52 -8.42
N MET A 65 9.18 -3.06 -7.38
CA MET A 65 8.83 -3.41 -6.01
C MET A 65 7.65 -2.57 -5.55
N ILE A 66 6.71 -3.21 -4.87
CA ILE A 66 5.53 -2.55 -4.33
C ILE A 66 5.67 -2.46 -2.81
N TYR A 67 5.47 -1.26 -2.29
CA TYR A 67 5.54 -1.00 -0.85
C TYR A 67 4.17 -0.63 -0.34
N VAL A 68 3.74 -1.26 0.74
CA VAL A 68 2.44 -1.02 1.36
C VAL A 68 2.65 -0.68 2.82
N THR A 69 2.11 0.45 3.26
CA THR A 69 2.09 0.79 4.69
C THR A 69 0.77 0.35 5.29
N ASP A 70 0.79 -0.05 6.55
CA ASP A 70 -0.43 -0.40 7.26
C ASP A 70 -0.39 0.11 8.70
N GLN A 71 -1.48 -0.13 9.43
CA GLN A 71 -1.64 0.40 10.79
C GLN A 71 -1.16 -0.54 11.89
N ILE A 72 -0.33 -1.53 11.56
CA ILE A 72 0.34 -2.34 12.59
C ILE A 72 1.28 -1.52 13.48
N PRO A 73 2.01 -0.46 13.09
CA PRO A 73 2.39 0.11 11.81
C PRO A 73 3.66 -0.54 11.24
N ARG A 74 3.69 -0.68 9.93
CA ARG A 74 4.85 -1.28 9.25
C ARG A 74 4.84 -0.94 7.77
N ILE A 75 5.96 -1.21 7.09
CA ILE A 75 6.05 -1.18 5.63
C ILE A 75 6.32 -2.61 5.17
N SER A 76 5.53 -3.08 4.22
CA SER A 76 5.75 -4.37 3.56
C SER A 76 6.24 -4.13 2.15
N MET A 77 7.27 -4.87 1.74
CA MET A 77 7.80 -4.83 0.37
C MET A 77 7.41 -6.12 -0.32
N LEU A 78 6.75 -5.99 -1.47
CA LEU A 78 6.21 -7.13 -2.20
C LEU A 78 6.69 -7.10 -3.64
N SER A 79 6.76 -8.29 -4.24
CA SER A 79 6.96 -8.41 -5.68
C SER A 79 5.67 -8.03 -6.42
N LEU A 80 5.74 -7.92 -7.74
CA LEU A 80 4.54 -7.69 -8.56
C LEU A 80 3.55 -8.85 -8.49
N ASP A 81 3.98 -10.01 -8.07
CA ASP A 81 3.08 -11.16 -7.87
C ASP A 81 2.51 -11.22 -6.46
N GLY A 82 2.80 -10.23 -5.63
CA GLY A 82 2.29 -10.16 -4.27
C GLY A 82 3.07 -10.98 -3.26
N GLU A 83 4.25 -11.47 -3.62
CA GLU A 83 5.08 -12.23 -2.68
C GLU A 83 5.81 -11.27 -1.74
N LEU A 84 5.76 -11.58 -0.46
CA LEU A 84 6.42 -10.76 0.56
C LEU A 84 7.94 -10.93 0.43
N VAL A 85 8.63 -9.81 0.18
CA VAL A 85 10.08 -9.77 0.08
C VAL A 85 10.70 -9.36 1.42
N GLY A 86 10.07 -8.45 2.12
CA GLY A 86 10.56 -8.00 3.42
C GLY A 86 9.59 -7.07 4.10
N ARG A 87 9.82 -6.82 5.37
CA ARG A 87 9.03 -5.91 6.20
C ARG A 87 9.91 -5.17 7.17
N CYS A 88 9.51 -3.94 7.49
CA CYS A 88 10.13 -3.23 8.60
C CYS A 88 9.07 -2.47 9.39
N ARG A 89 9.28 -2.34 10.68
CA ARG A 89 8.42 -1.54 11.55
C ARG A 89 9.11 -0.24 11.96
N GLY A 90 10.37 -0.32 12.32
CA GLY A 90 11.15 0.84 12.68
C GLY A 90 10.47 1.70 13.72
N THR A 91 10.55 3.01 13.52
CA THR A 91 9.94 4.00 14.41
C THR A 91 8.65 4.56 13.85
N LEU A 92 8.00 3.84 12.95
CA LEU A 92 6.79 4.31 12.29
C LEU A 92 5.62 4.41 13.26
N ASN A 93 4.83 5.46 13.13
CA ASN A 93 3.64 5.66 13.94
C ASN A 93 2.35 5.43 13.17
N GLY A 94 2.38 5.52 11.85
CA GLY A 94 1.20 5.31 11.03
C GLY A 94 1.34 6.13 9.75
N ALA A 95 1.98 5.56 8.75
CA ALA A 95 2.21 6.26 7.50
C ALA A 95 0.95 6.24 6.66
N HIS A 96 0.32 7.41 6.52
CA HIS A 96 -0.86 7.59 5.69
C HIS A 96 -0.50 7.79 4.23
N GLY A 97 0.64 8.39 3.96
CA GLY A 97 1.13 8.60 2.61
C GLY A 97 2.59 8.23 2.50
N MET A 98 3.00 7.86 1.31
CA MET A 98 4.38 7.47 1.05
C MET A 98 4.77 7.82 -0.37
N SER A 99 5.99 8.30 -0.53
CA SER A 99 6.58 8.51 -1.85
C SER A 99 8.07 8.21 -1.77
N GLY A 100 8.68 7.98 -2.91
CA GLY A 100 10.11 7.73 -2.98
C GLY A 100 10.80 8.71 -3.90
N ASP A 101 12.09 8.95 -3.65
CA ASP A 101 12.91 9.74 -4.56
C ASP A 101 13.74 8.83 -5.47
N ARG A 102 14.52 9.45 -6.35
CA ARG A 102 15.33 8.71 -7.33
C ARG A 102 16.48 7.95 -6.69
N ASP A 103 16.87 8.32 -5.47
CA ASP A 103 17.99 7.70 -4.77
C ASP A 103 17.55 6.52 -3.90
N GLY A 104 16.26 6.21 -3.88
CA GLY A 104 15.72 5.09 -3.11
C GLY A 104 15.33 5.44 -1.69
N ASN A 105 15.27 6.71 -1.35
CA ASN A 105 14.80 7.13 -0.03
C ASN A 105 13.29 7.26 -0.03
N PHE A 106 12.66 6.96 1.11
CA PHE A 106 11.22 7.09 1.27
C PHE A 106 10.88 8.28 2.16
N TYR A 107 9.74 8.88 1.86
CA TYR A 107 9.18 9.97 2.64
C TYR A 107 7.77 9.57 3.05
N LEU A 108 7.50 9.63 4.34
CA LEU A 108 6.24 9.16 4.91
C LEU A 108 5.54 10.32 5.61
N SER A 109 4.26 10.49 5.33
CA SER A 109 3.43 11.39 6.12
C SER A 109 2.75 10.58 7.20
N GLU A 110 2.99 10.92 8.46
CA GLU A 110 2.53 10.14 9.59
C GLU A 110 1.59 10.90 10.50
N LEU A 111 0.64 10.19 11.05
CA LEU A 111 -0.36 10.65 12.01
C LEU A 111 -0.59 9.59 13.06
N PRO A 112 -0.95 9.94 14.30
CA PRO A 112 -0.42 11.01 15.12
C PRO A 112 0.91 10.61 15.72
N PRO A 113 1.79 11.57 16.07
CA PRO A 113 1.68 12.98 15.77
C PRO A 113 1.98 13.28 14.30
N GLU A 114 1.52 14.42 13.83
CA GLU A 114 1.76 14.82 12.45
C GLU A 114 3.24 15.08 12.22
N LYS A 115 3.83 14.36 11.29
CA LYS A 115 5.23 14.55 10.93
C LYS A 115 5.52 13.95 9.56
N ILE A 116 6.65 14.37 8.99
CA ILE A 116 7.22 13.76 7.80
C ILE A 116 8.45 12.97 8.24
N THR A 117 8.47 11.70 7.92
CA THR A 117 9.58 10.81 8.23
C THR A 117 10.31 10.45 6.95
N ARG A 118 11.62 10.57 6.96
CA ARG A 118 12.47 10.14 5.85
C ARG A 118 13.18 8.84 6.24
N LEU A 119 13.06 7.84 5.39
CA LEU A 119 13.83 6.60 5.51
C LEU A 119 14.90 6.63 4.44
N THR A 120 16.15 6.70 4.88
CA THR A 120 17.29 6.83 3.98
C THR A 120 17.82 5.45 3.62
N LEU A 121 18.02 5.23 2.34
CA LEU A 121 18.61 3.97 1.86
C LEU A 121 20.07 3.92 2.30
N LEU A 122 20.44 2.84 2.99
CA LEU A 122 21.82 2.57 3.35
C LEU A 122 22.47 1.72 2.26
N ARG A 123 23.69 2.08 1.90
CA ARG A 123 24.43 1.41 0.84
C ARG A 123 25.74 0.83 1.34
#